data_e8e0da6c31a9cc8bf7cd1afd5d313279
#
_entry.id   e8e0da6c31a9cc8bf7cd1afd5d313279
#
_cell.length_a   1.000
_cell.length_b   1.000
_cell.length_c   1.000
_cell.angle_alpha   90.00
_cell.angle_beta   90.00
_cell.angle_gamma   90.00
#
_symmetry.space_group_name_H-M   'P 1'
#
loop_
_entity.id
_entity.type
_entity.pdbx_description
1 polymer ?
#
loop_
_entity_poly.entity_id
_entity_poly.type
_entity_poly.pdbx_seq_one_letter_code
_entity_poly.pdbx_strand_id
1 'polypeptide(L)'
;IQASLDMLGKKGTGDPVATGSSVQDDVRGYQYYMKRLDELASHFAKIMNDANAEGGQGKLLTNRTDPAADITALTIGISKEWINGDVHLGKKDGSSKDTVLSMLNNMKKAHTELDNKSFADYMNNISTILANDSSSNINALKTNVTVLNSIQDSRDSISGVSLDEEASN
;
A
#
# COMPACT_ATOMS: atom_id res chain seq x y z
N ILE A 1 -21.30 2.61 9.03
CA ILE A 1 -20.56 1.37 9.43
C ILE A 1 -19.98 0.68 8.20
N GLN A 2 -20.77 0.40 7.14
CA GLN A 2 -20.25 -0.29 5.94
C GLN A 2 -19.12 0.51 5.26
N ALA A 3 -19.29 1.82 5.05
CA ALA A 3 -18.27 2.68 4.47
C ALA A 3 -16.96 2.69 5.28
N SER A 4 -17.05 2.59 6.61
CA SER A 4 -15.86 2.50 7.47
C SER A 4 -15.17 1.13 7.35
N LEU A 5 -15.93 0.06 7.17
CA LEU A 5 -15.40 -1.28 6.94
C LEU A 5 -14.74 -1.39 5.56
N ASP A 6 -15.35 -0.78 4.54
CA ASP A 6 -14.79 -0.74 3.19
C ASP A 6 -13.49 0.06 3.15
N MET A 7 -13.40 1.16 3.94
CA MET A 7 -12.19 1.95 4.08
C MET A 7 -11.04 1.18 4.73
N LEU A 8 -11.34 0.28 5.67
CA LEU A 8 -10.34 -0.60 6.29
C LEU A 8 -9.88 -1.71 5.34
N GLY A 9 -10.69 -2.05 4.36
CA GLY A 9 -10.48 -3.18 3.48
C GLY A 9 -10.98 -4.49 4.09
N LYS A 10 -11.46 -5.38 3.24
CA LYS A 10 -12.04 -6.64 3.67
C LYS A 10 -10.95 -7.56 4.24
N LYS A 11 -11.10 -7.96 5.50
CA LYS A 11 -10.29 -8.98 6.21
C LYS A 11 -8.77 -8.78 6.21
N GLY A 12 -8.25 -7.62 5.79
CA GLY A 12 -6.82 -7.35 5.81
C GLY A 12 -5.95 -8.23 4.93
N THR A 13 -6.53 -9.00 4.04
CA THR A 13 -5.76 -9.91 3.19
C THR A 13 -4.94 -9.17 2.13
N GLY A 14 -5.40 -7.97 1.71
CA GLY A 14 -4.70 -7.20 0.68
C GLY A 14 -4.57 -7.90 -0.67
N ASP A 15 -5.15 -9.08 -0.82
CA ASP A 15 -5.10 -9.80 -2.07
C ASP A 15 -6.14 -9.26 -3.05
N PRO A 16 -5.78 -9.03 -4.32
CA PRO A 16 -6.77 -8.78 -5.35
C PRO A 16 -7.68 -10.00 -5.41
N VAL A 17 -8.97 -9.77 -5.31
CA VAL A 17 -9.95 -10.85 -5.28
C VAL A 17 -9.92 -11.63 -6.57
N ALA A 18 -9.92 -12.95 -6.44
CA ALA A 18 -10.05 -13.85 -7.57
C ALA A 18 -11.35 -13.53 -8.34
N THR A 19 -11.24 -13.48 -9.65
CA THR A 19 -12.33 -13.32 -10.61
C THR A 19 -13.52 -14.23 -10.24
N GLY A 20 -14.64 -13.65 -9.83
CA GLY A 20 -15.87 -14.38 -9.47
C GLY A 20 -16.49 -14.03 -8.13
N SER A 21 -15.89 -13.13 -7.37
CA SER A 21 -16.41 -12.65 -6.09
C SER A 21 -17.38 -11.48 -6.27
N SER A 22 -18.24 -11.25 -5.27
CA SER A 22 -19.18 -10.12 -5.28
C SER A 22 -18.45 -8.78 -5.32
N VAL A 23 -19.11 -7.73 -5.85
CA VAL A 23 -18.58 -6.35 -5.98
C VAL A 23 -17.92 -5.83 -4.70
N GLN A 24 -18.31 -6.35 -3.54
CA GLN A 24 -17.76 -6.01 -2.24
C GLN A 24 -16.34 -6.55 -1.99
N ASP A 25 -15.89 -7.52 -2.77
CA ASP A 25 -14.60 -8.15 -2.59
C ASP A 25 -13.47 -7.39 -3.30
N ASP A 26 -13.81 -6.46 -4.20
CA ASP A 26 -12.85 -5.65 -4.98
C ASP A 26 -12.47 -4.33 -4.30
N VAL A 27 -12.98 -4.05 -3.10
CA VAL A 27 -12.69 -2.80 -2.39
C VAL A 27 -11.30 -2.88 -1.76
N ARG A 28 -10.38 -2.13 -2.33
CA ARG A 28 -9.04 -1.94 -1.78
C ARG A 28 -9.06 -0.83 -0.73
N GLY A 29 -8.98 -1.23 0.54
CA GLY A 29 -8.91 -0.31 1.67
C GLY A 29 -7.48 -0.02 2.11
N TYR A 30 -7.34 0.66 3.25
CA TYR A 30 -6.07 1.02 3.86
C TYR A 30 -5.13 -0.17 4.05
N GLN A 31 -5.66 -1.33 4.47
CA GLN A 31 -4.87 -2.53 4.73
C GLN A 31 -4.23 -3.10 3.46
N TYR A 32 -4.89 -2.98 2.30
CA TYR A 32 -4.31 -3.35 1.01
C TYR A 32 -3.02 -2.56 0.73
N TYR A 33 -3.07 -1.23 0.86
CA TYR A 33 -1.91 -0.39 0.59
C TYR A 33 -0.80 -0.59 1.61
N MET A 34 -1.15 -0.78 2.89
CA MET A 34 -0.17 -1.11 3.93
C MET A 34 0.56 -2.41 3.63
N LYS A 35 -0.16 -3.46 3.27
CA LYS A 35 0.44 -4.75 2.89
C LYS A 35 1.40 -4.60 1.70
N ARG A 36 1.00 -3.86 0.66
CA ARG A 36 1.86 -3.60 -0.50
C ARG A 36 3.14 -2.86 -0.13
N LEU A 37 3.07 -1.91 0.78
CA LEU A 37 4.25 -1.21 1.29
C LEU A 37 5.12 -2.11 2.17
N ASP A 38 4.52 -2.98 2.96
CA ASP A 38 5.23 -3.96 3.79
C ASP A 38 5.98 -4.98 2.91
N GLU A 39 5.36 -5.48 1.86
CA GLU A 39 6.00 -6.35 0.86
C GLU A 39 7.21 -5.67 0.22
N LEU A 40 7.07 -4.42 -0.19
CA LEU A 40 8.15 -3.63 -0.76
C LEU A 40 9.30 -3.45 0.23
N ALA A 41 9.01 -3.06 1.47
CA ALA A 41 10.02 -2.80 2.50
C ALA A 41 10.74 -4.08 2.92
N SER A 42 10.01 -5.16 3.12
CA SER A 42 10.55 -6.46 3.50
C SER A 42 11.47 -7.01 2.40
N HIS A 43 11.02 -6.94 1.15
CA HIS A 43 11.79 -7.43 0.02
C HIS A 43 13.03 -6.56 -0.25
N PHE A 44 12.91 -5.23 -0.10
CA PHE A 44 14.06 -4.33 -0.15
C PHE A 44 15.11 -4.69 0.89
N ALA A 45 14.69 -4.85 2.15
CA ALA A 45 15.60 -5.21 3.22
C ALA A 45 16.26 -6.58 2.97
N LYS A 46 15.50 -7.54 2.48
CA LYS A 46 16.01 -8.87 2.13
C LYS A 46 17.12 -8.79 1.07
N ILE A 47 16.87 -8.10 -0.03
CA ILE A 47 17.86 -7.97 -1.13
C ILE A 47 19.13 -7.27 -0.65
N MET A 48 19.01 -6.21 0.15
CA MET A 48 20.16 -5.50 0.68
C MET A 48 20.97 -6.36 1.64
N ASN A 49 20.30 -7.09 2.51
CA ASN A 49 20.93 -7.98 3.47
C ASN A 49 21.59 -9.18 2.78
N ASP A 50 20.92 -9.81 1.81
CA ASP A 50 21.43 -10.97 1.08
C ASP A 50 22.69 -10.59 0.28
N ALA A 51 22.66 -9.48 -0.45
CA ALA A 51 23.82 -9.00 -1.18
C ALA A 51 25.00 -8.64 -0.25
N ASN A 52 24.72 -8.12 0.95
CA ASN A 52 25.77 -7.84 1.93
C ASN A 52 26.33 -9.12 2.56
N ALA A 53 25.48 -10.12 2.80
CA ALA A 53 25.88 -11.43 3.31
C ALA A 53 26.74 -12.19 2.31
N GLU A 54 26.43 -12.12 1.00
CA GLU A 54 27.29 -12.65 -0.07
C GLU A 54 28.69 -11.98 -0.07
N GLY A 55 28.76 -10.70 0.34
CA GLY A 55 30.02 -9.99 0.59
C GLY A 55 30.76 -10.42 1.86
N GLY A 56 30.20 -11.36 2.64
CA GLY A 56 30.77 -11.84 3.91
C GLY A 56 30.48 -10.95 5.12
N GLN A 57 29.44 -10.12 5.03
CA GLN A 57 29.03 -9.21 6.09
C GLN A 57 27.65 -9.59 6.67
N GLY A 58 27.26 -8.92 7.76
CA GLY A 58 25.97 -9.11 8.42
C GLY A 58 24.83 -8.28 7.79
N LYS A 59 23.71 -8.25 8.51
CA LYS A 59 22.53 -7.52 8.07
C LYS A 59 22.74 -6.00 8.17
N LEU A 60 22.37 -5.28 7.12
CA LEU A 60 22.33 -3.81 7.09
C LEU A 60 21.01 -3.28 7.64
N LEU A 61 19.92 -3.97 7.32
CA LEU A 61 18.57 -3.56 7.66
C LEU A 61 17.89 -4.60 8.55
N THR A 62 17.09 -4.12 9.48
CA THR A 62 16.37 -4.94 10.44
C THR A 62 15.05 -4.28 10.83
N ASN A 63 14.18 -4.99 11.52
CA ASN A 63 13.07 -4.38 12.22
C ASN A 63 13.63 -3.61 13.43
N ARG A 64 13.42 -2.29 13.44
CA ARG A 64 13.96 -1.38 14.48
C ARG A 64 13.37 -1.58 15.87
N THR A 65 12.17 -2.18 15.94
CA THR A 65 11.45 -2.40 17.20
C THR A 65 11.82 -3.75 17.80
N ASP A 66 11.84 -4.79 16.96
CA ASP A 66 12.22 -6.15 17.33
C ASP A 66 13.05 -6.77 16.19
N PRO A 67 14.39 -6.88 16.36
CA PRO A 67 15.27 -7.42 15.32
C PRO A 67 14.96 -8.85 14.86
N ALA A 68 14.18 -9.62 15.65
CA ALA A 68 13.76 -10.97 15.31
C ALA A 68 12.44 -11.03 14.53
N ALA A 69 11.66 -9.94 14.54
CA ALA A 69 10.39 -9.85 13.85
C ALA A 69 10.56 -9.49 12.36
N ASP A 70 9.50 -9.75 11.59
CA ASP A 70 9.44 -9.38 10.19
C ASP A 70 9.57 -7.86 10.00
N ILE A 71 10.24 -7.49 8.91
CA ILE A 71 10.41 -6.10 8.52
C ILE A 71 9.16 -5.64 7.77
N THR A 72 8.57 -4.54 8.21
CA THR A 72 7.46 -3.86 7.56
C THR A 72 7.86 -2.45 7.14
N ALA A 73 7.02 -1.77 6.35
CA ALA A 73 7.26 -0.38 5.97
C ALA A 73 7.36 0.57 7.18
N LEU A 74 6.64 0.25 8.25
CA LEU A 74 6.66 1.03 9.48
C LEU A 74 7.89 0.76 10.35
N THR A 75 8.42 -0.46 10.29
CA THR A 75 9.46 -0.93 11.22
C THR A 75 10.85 -1.07 10.60
N ILE A 76 11.00 -0.94 9.29
CA ILE A 76 12.30 -1.00 8.63
C ILE A 76 13.26 0.03 9.22
N GLY A 77 14.46 -0.38 9.52
CA GLY A 77 15.51 0.47 10.07
C GLY A 77 16.91 -0.10 9.86
N ILE A 78 17.88 0.70 10.18
CA ILE A 78 19.30 0.31 10.13
C ILE A 78 19.59 -0.63 11.31
N SER A 79 20.36 -1.70 11.07
CA SER A 79 20.75 -2.63 12.12
C SER A 79 21.67 -1.96 13.14
N LYS A 80 21.61 -2.42 14.38
CA LYS A 80 22.49 -1.91 15.45
C LYS A 80 23.95 -2.24 15.17
N GLU A 81 24.19 -3.39 14.59
CA GLU A 81 25.52 -3.87 14.21
C GLU A 81 26.15 -2.95 13.16
N TRP A 82 25.36 -2.45 12.21
CA TRP A 82 25.84 -1.49 11.23
C TRP A 82 26.09 -0.10 11.86
N ILE A 83 25.20 0.34 12.73
CA ILE A 83 25.39 1.61 13.47
C ILE A 83 26.65 1.59 14.32
N ASN A 84 26.94 0.46 14.97
CA ASN A 84 28.12 0.28 15.83
C ASN A 84 29.42 0.06 15.05
N GLY A 85 29.35 -0.16 13.73
CA GLY A 85 30.52 -0.46 12.89
C GLY A 85 30.97 -1.93 12.93
N ASP A 86 30.14 -2.81 13.49
CA ASP A 86 30.43 -4.27 13.52
C ASP A 86 30.17 -4.91 12.14
N VAL A 87 29.27 -4.31 11.38
CA VAL A 87 28.92 -4.70 10.01
C VAL A 87 29.25 -3.54 9.06
N HIS A 88 29.82 -3.87 7.92
CA HIS A 88 30.17 -2.90 6.86
C HIS A 88 29.36 -3.17 5.61
N LEU A 89 29.23 -2.16 4.76
CA LEU A 89 28.68 -2.32 3.43
C LEU A 89 29.74 -2.97 2.52
N GLY A 90 29.47 -4.20 2.09
CA GLY A 90 30.37 -4.95 1.23
C GLY A 90 31.52 -5.61 1.97
N LYS A 91 32.61 -5.95 1.27
CA LYS A 91 33.74 -6.67 1.86
C LYS A 91 34.54 -5.81 2.82
N LYS A 92 34.99 -6.43 3.92
CA LYS A 92 35.79 -5.79 4.97
C LYS A 92 37.16 -5.28 4.46
N ASP A 93 37.65 -5.82 3.34
CA ASP A 93 38.93 -5.45 2.71
C ASP A 93 38.84 -4.23 1.78
N GLY A 94 37.62 -3.60 1.71
CA GLY A 94 37.40 -2.44 0.83
C GLY A 94 37.20 -2.76 -0.65
N SER A 95 37.24 -4.03 -1.07
CA SER A 95 37.06 -4.47 -2.46
C SER A 95 35.59 -4.59 -2.87
N SER A 96 34.71 -3.81 -2.30
CA SER A 96 33.26 -4.03 -2.25
C SER A 96 32.45 -3.39 -3.38
N LYS A 97 33.07 -2.97 -4.47
CA LYS A 97 32.34 -2.41 -5.63
C LYS A 97 31.28 -3.37 -6.17
N ASP A 98 31.55 -4.67 -6.10
CA ASP A 98 30.65 -5.70 -6.60
C ASP A 98 29.39 -5.87 -5.75
N THR A 99 29.47 -5.68 -4.43
CA THR A 99 28.32 -5.78 -3.53
C THR A 99 27.30 -4.66 -3.81
N VAL A 100 27.77 -3.42 -3.92
CA VAL A 100 26.90 -2.27 -4.24
C VAL A 100 26.31 -2.40 -5.64
N LEU A 101 27.11 -2.88 -6.60
CA LEU A 101 26.63 -3.14 -7.96
C LEU A 101 25.58 -4.25 -7.98
N SER A 102 25.78 -5.31 -7.20
CA SER A 102 24.79 -6.38 -7.02
C SER A 102 23.47 -5.86 -6.44
N MET A 103 23.53 -5.03 -5.40
CA MET A 103 22.36 -4.36 -4.82
C MET A 103 21.59 -3.55 -5.87
N LEU A 104 22.29 -2.69 -6.61
CA LEU A 104 21.69 -1.86 -7.65
C LEU A 104 21.09 -2.70 -8.79
N ASN A 105 21.76 -3.74 -9.21
CA ASN A 105 21.26 -4.64 -10.24
C ASN A 105 20.02 -5.41 -9.76
N ASN A 106 20.00 -5.85 -8.50
CA ASN A 106 18.85 -6.52 -7.92
C ASN A 106 17.65 -5.57 -7.80
N MET A 107 17.84 -4.30 -7.46
CA MET A 107 16.73 -3.33 -7.45
C MET A 107 16.08 -3.12 -8.83
N LYS A 108 16.83 -3.31 -9.90
CA LYS A 108 16.33 -3.13 -11.28
C LYS A 108 15.69 -4.39 -11.86
N LYS A 109 15.96 -5.55 -11.30
CA LYS A 109 15.37 -6.83 -11.76
C LYS A 109 13.89 -6.91 -11.35
N ALA A 110 13.17 -7.75 -12.08
CA ALA A 110 11.82 -8.16 -11.69
C ALA A 110 11.92 -9.24 -10.59
N HIS A 111 11.06 -9.14 -9.58
CA HIS A 111 10.98 -10.07 -8.45
C HIS A 111 9.58 -10.68 -8.36
N THR A 112 9.51 -11.99 -8.14
CA THR A 112 8.25 -12.73 -7.98
C THR A 112 7.43 -12.20 -6.81
N GLU A 113 8.09 -11.83 -5.73
CA GLU A 113 7.49 -11.27 -4.52
C GLU A 113 6.90 -9.86 -4.74
N LEU A 114 7.29 -9.20 -5.82
CA LEU A 114 6.79 -7.90 -6.26
C LEU A 114 5.97 -8.00 -7.55
N ASP A 115 5.16 -9.03 -7.71
CA ASP A 115 4.31 -9.27 -8.88
C ASP A 115 5.12 -9.31 -10.20
N ASN A 116 6.31 -9.87 -10.19
CA ASN A 116 7.26 -9.90 -11.32
C ASN A 116 7.61 -8.48 -11.84
N LYS A 117 7.71 -7.51 -10.93
CA LYS A 117 8.09 -6.13 -11.24
C LYS A 117 9.41 -5.76 -10.58
N SER A 118 10.09 -4.75 -11.13
CA SER A 118 11.17 -4.06 -10.44
C SER A 118 10.62 -3.22 -9.28
N PHE A 119 11.48 -2.78 -8.36
CA PHE A 119 11.05 -1.88 -7.27
C PHE A 119 10.37 -0.60 -7.79
N ALA A 120 10.92 0.02 -8.83
CA ALA A 120 10.36 1.22 -9.42
C ALA A 120 8.99 0.94 -10.06
N ASP A 121 8.86 -0.13 -10.82
CA ASP A 121 7.61 -0.51 -11.47
C ASP A 121 6.55 -0.92 -10.47
N TYR A 122 6.94 -1.57 -9.38
CA TYR A 122 6.02 -1.93 -8.30
C TYR A 122 5.48 -0.68 -7.59
N MET A 123 6.32 0.30 -7.26
CA MET A 123 5.90 1.58 -6.69
C MET A 123 5.00 2.36 -7.64
N ASN A 124 5.34 2.42 -8.92
CA ASN A 124 4.49 3.06 -9.93
C ASN A 124 3.13 2.36 -10.04
N ASN A 125 3.11 1.04 -9.95
CA ASN A 125 1.87 0.27 -9.98
C ASN A 125 0.99 0.59 -8.77
N ILE A 126 1.53 0.61 -7.54
CA ILE A 126 0.80 1.01 -6.33
C ILE A 126 0.23 2.42 -6.48
N SER A 127 1.03 3.37 -6.95
CA SER A 127 0.63 4.76 -7.14
C SER A 127 -0.50 4.88 -8.16
N THR A 128 -0.43 4.13 -9.25
CA THR A 128 -1.47 4.10 -10.30
C THR A 128 -2.78 3.52 -9.76
N ILE A 129 -2.72 2.41 -9.03
CA ILE A 129 -3.89 1.80 -8.41
C ILE A 129 -4.54 2.79 -7.43
N LEU A 130 -3.75 3.42 -6.55
CA LEU A 130 -4.25 4.40 -5.59
C LEU A 130 -4.90 5.61 -6.27
N ALA A 131 -4.31 6.12 -7.34
CA ALA A 131 -4.86 7.23 -8.10
C ALA A 131 -6.21 6.86 -8.76
N ASN A 132 -6.32 5.67 -9.33
CA ASN A 132 -7.56 5.16 -9.92
C ASN A 132 -8.65 4.95 -8.85
N ASP A 133 -8.31 4.35 -7.72
CA ASP A 133 -9.25 4.14 -6.63
C ASP A 133 -9.73 5.47 -6.04
N SER A 134 -8.82 6.43 -5.87
CA SER A 134 -9.16 7.79 -5.41
C SER A 134 -10.10 8.50 -6.39
N SER A 135 -9.82 8.41 -7.69
CA SER A 135 -10.68 8.99 -8.73
C SER A 135 -12.07 8.36 -8.73
N SER A 136 -12.15 7.04 -8.61
CA SER A 136 -13.41 6.29 -8.54
C SER A 136 -14.23 6.70 -7.31
N ASN A 137 -13.60 6.83 -6.15
CA ASN A 137 -14.25 7.26 -4.93
C ASN A 137 -14.77 8.69 -5.01
N ILE A 138 -14.01 9.62 -5.61
CA ILE A 138 -14.44 11.00 -5.82
C ILE A 138 -15.68 11.03 -6.75
N ASN A 139 -15.68 10.24 -7.81
CA ASN A 139 -16.80 10.18 -8.75
C ASN A 139 -18.05 9.57 -8.10
N ALA A 140 -17.89 8.51 -7.31
CA ALA A 140 -18.98 7.93 -6.52
C ALA A 140 -19.56 8.93 -5.53
N LEU A 141 -18.71 9.68 -4.82
CA LEU A 141 -19.14 10.73 -3.89
C LEU A 141 -19.96 11.81 -4.62
N LYS A 142 -19.48 12.32 -5.77
CA LYS A 142 -20.22 13.31 -6.57
C LYS A 142 -21.60 12.79 -7.00
N THR A 143 -21.65 11.53 -7.47
CA THR A 143 -22.93 10.90 -7.84
C THR A 143 -23.88 10.81 -6.64
N ASN A 144 -23.39 10.36 -5.49
CA ASN A 144 -24.21 10.24 -4.27
C ASN A 144 -24.75 11.60 -3.80
N VAL A 145 -23.92 12.66 -3.86
CA VAL A 145 -24.37 14.04 -3.54
C VAL A 145 -25.46 14.49 -4.50
N THR A 146 -25.30 14.23 -5.81
CA THR A 146 -26.32 14.58 -6.80
C THR A 146 -27.64 13.86 -6.54
N VAL A 147 -27.59 12.55 -6.25
CA VAL A 147 -28.78 11.76 -5.91
C VAL A 147 -29.43 12.28 -4.63
N LEU A 148 -28.66 12.61 -3.60
CA LEU A 148 -29.17 13.16 -2.35
C LEU A 148 -29.89 14.47 -2.58
N ASN A 149 -29.31 15.39 -3.35
CA ASN A 149 -29.96 16.66 -3.70
C ASN A 149 -31.28 16.43 -4.46
N SER A 150 -31.30 15.52 -5.45
CA SER A 150 -32.51 15.19 -6.20
C SER A 150 -33.62 14.62 -5.30
N ILE A 151 -33.27 13.81 -4.31
CA ILE A 151 -34.22 13.28 -3.33
C ILE A 151 -34.74 14.40 -2.44
N GLN A 152 -33.89 15.32 -1.99
CA GLN A 152 -34.29 16.48 -1.21
C GLN A 152 -35.25 17.39 -1.98
N ASP A 153 -34.92 17.74 -3.24
CA ASP A 153 -35.75 18.53 -4.12
C ASP A 153 -37.12 17.86 -4.35
N SER A 154 -37.14 16.55 -4.56
CA SER A 154 -38.39 15.79 -4.71
C SER A 154 -39.25 15.81 -3.46
N ARG A 155 -38.61 15.63 -2.31
CA ARG A 155 -39.31 15.71 -1.00
C ARG A 155 -39.92 17.10 -0.76
N ASP A 156 -39.13 18.13 -1.05
CA ASP A 156 -39.57 19.53 -0.82
C ASP A 156 -40.69 19.93 -1.79
N SER A 157 -40.66 19.42 -3.04
CA SER A 157 -41.75 19.58 -4.01
C SER A 157 -43.04 18.94 -3.53
N ILE A 158 -43.00 17.73 -2.98
CA ILE A 158 -44.19 17.02 -2.48
C ILE A 158 -44.73 17.71 -1.24
N SER A 159 -43.85 18.10 -0.29
CA SER A 159 -44.31 18.78 0.94
C SER A 159 -44.75 20.22 0.69
N GLY A 160 -44.16 20.93 -0.29
CA GLY A 160 -44.60 22.28 -0.68
C GLY A 160 -45.97 22.31 -1.33
N VAL A 161 -46.30 21.34 -2.17
CA VAL A 161 -47.63 21.23 -2.79
C VAL A 161 -48.69 20.93 -1.72
N SER A 162 -48.39 20.09 -0.75
CA SER A 162 -49.32 19.78 0.35
C SER A 162 -49.64 20.99 1.21
N LEU A 163 -48.70 21.88 1.46
CA LEU A 163 -48.92 23.11 2.23
C LEU A 163 -49.75 24.16 1.47
N ASP A 164 -49.57 24.27 0.15
CA ASP A 164 -50.37 25.18 -0.67
C ASP A 164 -51.82 24.71 -0.83
N GLU A 165 -52.05 23.40 -0.91
CA GLU A 165 -53.40 22.85 -0.95
C GLU A 165 -54.13 22.99 0.41
N GLU A 166 -53.43 22.81 1.54
CA GLU A 166 -54.04 23.03 2.87
C GLU A 166 -54.29 24.50 3.18
N ALA A 167 -53.48 25.42 2.65
CA ALA A 167 -53.70 26.86 2.84
C ALA A 167 -54.86 27.42 1.97
N SER A 168 -55.33 26.65 0.99
CA SER A 168 -56.42 27.05 0.08
C SER A 168 -57.80 26.50 0.49
N ASN A 169 -57.89 25.66 1.52
CA ASN A 169 -59.12 25.15 2.10
C ASN A 169 -59.45 25.89 3.42
#